data_80e6eab19de63a8d59719d7f7e822120
#
_entry.id   80e6eab19de63a8d59719d7f7e822120
#
_cell.length_a   1.000
_cell.length_b   1.000
_cell.length_c   1.000
_cell.angle_alpha   90.00
_cell.angle_beta   90.00
_cell.angle_gamma   90.00
#
_symmetry.space_group_name_H-M   'P 1'
#
loop_
_entity.id
_entity.type
_entity.pdbx_description
1 polymer ?
#
loop_
_entity_poly.entity_id
_entity_poly.type
_entity_poly.pdbx_seq_one_letter_code
_entity_poly.pdbx_strand_id
1 'polypeptide(L)'
;ELSGGQQQRVLIARALCATEQLLILDEPITGLDPSAIQDFYHLIKKLNKEDGITIIMVSHDIGNVISQANKILHLHRRVVFCGTAEAYRQSVAGKEFLGGDEV
;
A
#
# COMPACT_ATOMS: atom_id res chain seq x y z
N GLU A 1 13.17 12.52 19.48
CA GLU A 1 11.98 12.10 18.75
C GLU A 1 12.32 11.51 17.38
N LEU A 2 11.55 10.51 16.99
CA LEU A 2 11.71 9.90 15.69
C LEU A 2 10.91 10.68 14.64
N SER A 3 11.46 10.77 13.43
CA SER A 3 10.70 11.30 12.28
C SER A 3 9.54 10.35 11.94
N GLY A 4 8.59 10.81 11.13
CA GLY A 4 7.48 9.96 10.69
C GLY A 4 7.97 8.69 9.99
N GLY A 5 8.99 8.80 9.12
CA GLY A 5 9.58 7.66 8.43
C GLY A 5 10.30 6.70 9.38
N GLN A 6 11.01 7.24 10.37
CA GLN A 6 11.68 6.41 11.37
C GLN A 6 10.67 5.69 12.26
N GLN A 7 9.60 6.35 12.66
CA GLN A 7 8.53 5.72 13.42
C GLN A 7 7.89 4.57 12.63
N GLN A 8 7.66 4.77 11.34
CA GLN A 8 7.10 3.76 10.48
C GLN A 8 8.00 2.53 10.38
N ARG A 9 9.31 2.73 10.24
CA ARG A 9 10.27 1.64 10.21
C ARG A 9 10.30 0.85 11.51
N VAL A 10 10.18 1.54 12.64
CA VAL A 10 10.10 0.88 13.95
C VAL A 10 8.85 0.01 14.05
N LEU A 11 7.71 0.52 13.60
CA LEU A 11 6.45 -0.23 13.61
C LEU A 11 6.54 -1.48 12.72
N ILE A 12 7.14 -1.35 11.53
CA ILE A 12 7.34 -2.47 10.64
C ILE A 12 8.27 -3.51 11.26
N ALA A 13 9.36 -3.07 11.85
CA ALA A 13 10.30 -3.97 12.52
C ALA A 13 9.63 -4.75 13.64
N ARG A 14 8.77 -4.10 14.43
CA ARG A 14 8.03 -4.77 15.50
C ARG A 14 7.04 -5.78 14.93
N ALA A 15 6.36 -5.45 13.84
CA ALA A 15 5.45 -6.38 13.19
C ALA A 15 6.19 -7.59 12.63
N LEU A 16 7.36 -7.39 12.04
CA LEU A 16 8.19 -8.47 11.51
C LEU A 16 8.71 -9.41 12.60
N CYS A 17 8.94 -8.92 13.80
CA CYS A 17 9.30 -9.78 14.91
C CYS A 17 8.16 -10.73 15.30
N ALA A 18 6.93 -10.36 14.99
CA ALA A 18 5.75 -11.15 15.32
C ALA A 18 5.28 -12.07 14.19
N THR A 19 5.73 -11.83 12.96
CA THR A 19 5.30 -12.61 11.80
C THR A 19 6.43 -12.80 10.79
N GLU A 20 6.45 -13.95 10.15
CA GLU A 20 7.43 -14.28 9.12
C GLU A 20 6.82 -14.32 7.71
N GLN A 21 5.50 -14.33 7.58
CA GLN A 21 4.84 -14.59 6.31
C GLN A 21 3.83 -13.55 5.88
N LEU A 22 3.22 -12.85 6.81
CA LEU A 22 2.16 -11.90 6.51
C LEU A 22 2.32 -10.63 7.32
N LEU A 23 2.28 -9.50 6.64
CA LEU A 23 2.32 -8.18 7.25
C LEU A 23 1.08 -7.41 6.82
N ILE A 24 0.32 -6.90 7.79
CA ILE A 24 -0.88 -6.11 7.54
C ILE A 24 -0.63 -4.67 8.01
N LEU A 25 -0.79 -3.73 7.12
CA LEU A 25 -0.54 -2.31 7.38
C LEU A 25 -1.81 -1.51 7.09
N ASP A 26 -2.21 -0.67 8.04
CA ASP A 26 -3.39 0.18 7.91
C ASP A 26 -2.97 1.64 7.82
N GLU A 27 -3.23 2.25 6.66
CA GLU A 27 -2.88 3.64 6.35
C GLU A 27 -1.43 3.98 6.70
N PRO A 28 -0.45 3.22 6.20
CA PRO A 28 0.93 3.33 6.71
C PRO A 28 1.65 4.59 6.27
N ILE A 29 1.18 5.27 5.23
CA ILE A 29 1.87 6.46 4.70
C ILE A 29 1.23 7.78 5.11
N THR A 30 0.16 7.74 5.90
CA THR A 30 -0.51 8.94 6.37
C THR A 30 0.46 9.81 7.18
N GLY A 31 0.58 11.07 6.82
CA GLY A 31 1.45 12.02 7.52
C GLY A 31 2.92 11.96 7.13
N LEU A 32 3.31 11.12 6.19
CA LEU A 32 4.69 11.06 5.70
C LEU A 32 4.90 12.03 4.55
N ASP A 33 6.10 12.62 4.47
CA ASP A 33 6.49 13.43 3.31
C ASP A 33 6.81 12.53 2.10
N PRO A 34 6.92 13.09 0.89
CA PRO A 34 7.17 12.28 -0.31
C PRO A 34 8.43 11.42 -0.24
N SER A 35 9.50 11.90 0.38
CA SER A 35 10.73 11.13 0.52
C SER A 35 10.54 9.91 1.42
N ALA A 36 9.86 10.12 2.54
CA ALA A 36 9.55 9.02 3.48
C ALA A 36 8.61 8.00 2.85
N ILE A 37 7.66 8.43 2.02
CA ILE A 37 6.77 7.54 1.29
C ILE A 37 7.56 6.64 0.34
N GLN A 38 8.50 7.20 -0.40
CA GLN A 38 9.35 6.43 -1.30
C GLN A 38 10.18 5.40 -0.54
N ASP A 39 10.80 5.82 0.56
CA ASP A 39 11.58 4.91 1.39
C ASP A 39 10.73 3.78 1.94
N PHE A 40 9.50 4.09 2.35
CA PHE A 40 8.56 3.10 2.84
C PHE A 40 8.24 2.06 1.77
N TYR A 41 7.90 2.49 0.55
CA TYR A 41 7.58 1.56 -0.53
C TYR A 41 8.79 0.74 -0.98
N HIS A 42 10.00 1.31 -0.96
CA HIS A 42 11.22 0.56 -1.21
C HIS A 42 11.39 -0.58 -0.20
N LEU A 43 11.17 -0.29 1.07
CA LEU A 43 11.25 -1.29 2.13
C LEU A 43 10.20 -2.39 1.94
N ILE A 44 8.96 -2.01 1.66
CA ILE A 44 7.87 -2.95 1.44
C ILE A 44 8.15 -3.87 0.25
N LYS A 45 8.63 -3.33 -0.85
CA LYS A 45 8.98 -4.13 -2.02
C LYS A 45 10.09 -5.13 -1.70
N LYS A 46 11.10 -4.68 -0.97
CA LYS A 46 12.20 -5.54 -0.58
C LYS A 46 11.71 -6.70 0.27
N LEU A 47 10.89 -6.43 1.27
CA LEU A 47 10.33 -7.46 2.14
C LEU A 47 9.50 -8.48 1.34
N ASN A 48 8.70 -8.01 0.40
CA ASN A 48 7.88 -8.88 -0.41
C ASN A 48 8.71 -9.72 -1.38
N LYS A 49 9.62 -9.10 -2.13
CA LYS A 49 10.38 -9.79 -3.18
C LYS A 49 11.53 -10.62 -2.66
N GLU A 50 12.28 -10.11 -1.70
CA GLU A 50 13.47 -10.80 -1.18
C GLU A 50 13.15 -11.76 -0.06
N ASP A 51 12.27 -11.35 0.86
CA ASP A 51 11.96 -12.14 2.04
C ASP A 51 10.67 -12.95 1.90
N GLY A 52 9.97 -12.81 0.79
CA GLY A 52 8.77 -13.58 0.51
C GLY A 52 7.58 -13.28 1.42
N ILE A 53 7.56 -12.09 2.04
CA ILE A 53 6.50 -11.71 2.96
C ILE A 53 5.30 -11.21 2.15
N THR A 54 4.13 -11.76 2.42
CA THR A 54 2.88 -11.25 1.86
C THR A 54 2.47 -9.98 2.60
N ILE A 55 2.18 -8.92 1.85
CA ILE A 55 1.86 -7.63 2.45
C ILE A 55 0.46 -7.23 2.04
N ILE A 56 -0.39 -6.95 3.04
CA ILE A 56 -1.72 -6.41 2.84
C ILE A 56 -1.70 -4.98 3.38
N MET A 57 -2.05 -4.03 2.54
CA MET A 57 -2.03 -2.62 2.91
C MET A 57 -3.40 -2.00 2.68
N VAL A 58 -3.94 -1.37 3.71
CA VAL A 58 -5.19 -0.62 3.60
C VAL A 58 -4.84 0.84 3.39
N SER A 59 -5.35 1.43 2.33
CA SER A 59 -5.08 2.83 2.00
C SER A 59 -6.18 3.40 1.12
N HIS A 60 -6.39 4.71 1.20
CA HIS A 60 -7.23 5.42 0.24
C HIS A 60 -6.42 6.39 -0.62
N ASP A 61 -5.10 6.30 -0.58
CA ASP A 61 -4.24 7.01 -1.51
C ASP A 61 -4.08 6.17 -2.79
N ILE A 62 -5.08 6.25 -3.65
CA ILE A 62 -5.26 5.38 -4.80
C ILE A 62 -4.07 5.47 -5.78
N GLY A 63 -3.57 6.66 -6.03
CA GLY A 63 -2.46 6.85 -6.96
C GLY A 63 -1.22 6.08 -6.56
N ASN A 64 -0.81 6.17 -5.30
CA ASN A 64 0.35 5.45 -4.80
C ASN A 64 0.09 3.94 -4.73
N VAL A 65 -1.08 3.54 -4.27
CA VAL A 65 -1.42 2.12 -4.13
C VAL A 65 -1.38 1.41 -5.48
N ILE A 66 -1.99 1.97 -6.50
CA ILE A 66 -2.05 1.33 -7.82
C ILE A 66 -0.65 1.13 -8.41
N SER A 67 0.23 2.10 -8.24
CA SER A 67 1.59 2.00 -8.79
C SER A 67 2.45 0.97 -8.07
N GLN A 68 2.12 0.61 -6.84
CA GLN A 68 2.94 -0.26 -6.00
C GLN A 68 2.35 -1.66 -5.82
N ALA A 69 1.03 -1.81 -5.88
CA ALA A 69 0.37 -3.07 -5.59
C ALA A 69 0.34 -4.03 -6.78
N ASN A 70 0.37 -5.32 -6.51
CA ASN A 70 0.13 -6.36 -7.51
C ASN A 70 -1.36 -6.61 -7.70
N LYS A 71 -2.11 -6.59 -6.61
CA LYS A 71 -3.54 -6.85 -6.59
C LYS A 71 -4.27 -5.76 -5.83
N ILE A 72 -5.49 -5.49 -6.25
CA ILE A 72 -6.33 -4.46 -5.66
C ILE A 72 -7.64 -5.10 -5.21
N LEU A 73 -8.05 -4.75 -3.99
CA LEU A 73 -9.40 -5.01 -3.49
C LEU A 73 -10.02 -3.66 -3.18
N HIS A 74 -10.99 -3.25 -3.99
CA HIS A 74 -11.68 -1.98 -3.81
C HIS A 74 -13.00 -2.20 -3.11
N LEU A 75 -13.14 -1.62 -1.92
CA LEU A 75 -14.33 -1.72 -1.10
C LEU A 75 -15.04 -0.38 -1.00
N HIS A 76 -16.36 -0.41 -1.20
CA HIS A 76 -17.23 0.71 -0.94
C HIS A 76 -18.55 0.15 -0.44
N ARG A 77 -18.59 -0.19 0.87
CA ARG A 77 -19.68 -0.92 1.57
C ARG A 77 -19.83 -2.35 1.07
N ARG A 78 -19.33 -2.65 -0.11
CA ARG A 78 -19.31 -3.97 -0.72
C ARG A 78 -18.04 -4.08 -1.57
N VAL A 79 -17.75 -5.25 -2.07
CA VAL A 79 -16.63 -5.42 -3.01
C VAL A 79 -17.02 -4.78 -4.34
N VAL A 80 -16.31 -3.73 -4.72
CA VAL A 80 -16.49 -3.04 -6.00
C VAL A 80 -15.59 -3.66 -7.06
N PHE A 81 -14.38 -4.09 -6.67
CA PHE A 81 -13.43 -4.71 -7.56
C PHE A 81 -12.47 -5.60 -6.76
N CYS A 82 -12.06 -6.72 -7.35
CA CYS A 82 -11.01 -7.58 -6.81
C CYS A 82 -10.24 -8.18 -7.98
N GLY A 83 -8.94 -7.92 -8.05
CA GLY A 83 -8.11 -8.43 -9.12
C GLY A 83 -6.75 -7.76 -9.18
N THR A 84 -6.07 -7.89 -10.33
CA THR A 84 -4.75 -7.28 -10.50
C THR A 84 -4.84 -5.76 -10.59
N ALA A 85 -3.75 -5.08 -10.28
CA ALA A 85 -3.67 -3.62 -10.40
C ALA A 85 -3.90 -3.17 -11.85
N GLU A 86 -3.38 -3.93 -12.80
CA GLU A 86 -3.57 -3.62 -14.22
C GLU A 86 -5.04 -3.74 -14.62
N ALA A 87 -5.71 -4.82 -14.20
CA ALA A 87 -7.14 -5.00 -14.46
C ALA A 87 -7.96 -3.90 -13.79
N TYR A 88 -7.54 -3.44 -12.59
CA TYR A 88 -8.22 -2.35 -11.91
C TYR A 88 -8.18 -1.05 -12.70
N ARG A 89 -7.02 -0.73 -13.29
CA ARG A 89 -6.89 0.47 -14.14
C ARG A 89 -7.82 0.45 -15.33
N GLN A 90 -8.10 -0.72 -15.86
CA GLN A 90 -9.01 -0.91 -16.98
C GLN A 90 -10.48 -0.99 -16.57
N SER A 91 -10.76 -1.18 -15.30
CA SER A 91 -12.13 -1.33 -14.80
C SER A 91 -12.87 0.02 -14.74
N VAL A 92 -14.20 -0.07 -14.68
CA VAL A 92 -15.04 1.13 -14.50
C VAL A 92 -14.70 1.82 -13.19
N ALA A 93 -14.57 1.05 -12.11
CA ALA A 93 -14.22 1.60 -10.80
C ALA A 93 -12.88 2.31 -10.81
N GLY A 94 -11.86 1.69 -11.43
CA GLY A 94 -10.54 2.29 -11.54
C GLY A 94 -10.54 3.58 -12.36
N LYS A 95 -11.25 3.59 -13.47
CA LYS A 95 -11.36 4.78 -14.31
C LYS A 95 -12.08 5.92 -13.61
N GLU A 96 -13.12 5.62 -12.85
CA GLU A 96 -13.82 6.64 -12.07
C GLU A 96 -12.91 7.30 -11.04
N PHE A 97 -12.16 6.51 -10.30
CA PHE A 97 -11.26 7.05 -9.28
C PHE A 97 -10.05 7.77 -9.86
N LEU A 98 -9.42 7.19 -10.88
CA LEU A 98 -8.25 7.81 -11.50
C LEU A 98 -8.63 9.04 -12.34
N GLY A 99 -9.74 8.95 -13.07
CA GLY A 99 -10.23 10.07 -13.86
C GLY A 99 -10.70 11.24 -13.00
N GLY A 100 -11.30 10.95 -11.83
CA GLY A 100 -11.70 11.98 -10.87
C GLY A 100 -10.54 12.78 -10.34
N ASP A 101 -9.40 12.16 -10.16
CA ASP A 101 -8.18 12.82 -9.67
C ASP A 101 -7.57 13.76 -10.73
N GLU A 102 -7.85 13.55 -11.98
CA GLU A 102 -7.36 14.37 -13.08
C GLU A 102 -8.19 15.64 -13.32
N VAL A 103 -9.33 15.72 -12.73
CA VAL A 103 -10.23 16.87 -12.81
C VAL A 103 -10.02 17.79 -11.64
#